data_1dd239457764ccb1fddb1245f9f3dc90
#
_entry.id   1dd239457764ccb1fddb1245f9f3dc90
#
_cell.length_a   1.000
_cell.length_b   1.000
_cell.length_c   1.000
_cell.angle_alpha   90.00
_cell.angle_beta   90.00
_cell.angle_gamma   90.00
#
_symmetry.space_group_name_H-M   'P 1'
#
loop_
_entity.id
_entity.type
_entity.pdbx_description
1 polymer ?
#
loop_
_entity_poly.entity_id
_entity_poly.type
_entity_poly.pdbx_seq_one_letter_code
_entity_poly.pdbx_strand_id
1 'polypeptide(L)'
;MAGVDRRRLDRVGANDERVTTVVRYAPGSHFSPHTHDTGEEFVVLDGVFQDDYGHWPAGSYVRNPPTSRHQPGSEPGCVIMVKLGQFQADDRTFVHIDTNKIDSVPDSNRVGVWVTPLYKDQYENVRVEYWDAGATIELITDGGAELFVLNGSFNESGDELVKNSWLRLPLNYKAGDKASFQAGADGAKVWIKTGHLTDL
;
A
#
# COMPACT_ATOMS: atom_id res chain seq x y z
N MET A 1 11.89 -18.80 7.37
CA MET A 1 11.50 -19.70 6.26
C MET A 1 12.53 -19.51 5.16
N ALA A 2 13.00 -20.58 4.57
CA ALA A 2 13.98 -20.48 3.47
C ALA A 2 13.33 -19.77 2.25
N GLY A 3 14.09 -18.89 1.60
CA GLY A 3 13.63 -18.19 0.40
C GLY A 3 12.67 -16.99 0.64
N VAL A 4 12.47 -16.56 1.89
CA VAL A 4 11.64 -15.39 2.19
C VAL A 4 12.38 -14.41 3.09
N ASP A 5 12.61 -13.20 2.57
CA ASP A 5 13.24 -12.11 3.29
C ASP A 5 12.20 -11.03 3.63
N ARG A 6 12.37 -10.36 4.77
CA ARG A 6 11.49 -9.29 5.22
C ARG A 6 12.26 -8.03 5.60
N ARG A 7 11.77 -6.88 5.13
CA ARG A 7 12.20 -5.56 5.58
C ARG A 7 11.03 -4.88 6.30
N ARG A 8 11.08 -4.86 7.61
CA ARG A 8 10.05 -4.21 8.43
C ARG A 8 10.13 -2.69 8.23
N LEU A 9 8.98 -2.08 7.97
CA LEU A 9 8.80 -0.62 7.91
C LEU A 9 8.18 -0.12 9.21
N ASP A 10 7.17 -0.82 9.71
CA ASP A 10 6.49 -0.50 10.95
C ASP A 10 5.99 -1.74 11.69
N ARG A 11 5.86 -1.60 13.02
CA ARG A 11 5.35 -2.65 13.90
C ARG A 11 4.73 -2.03 15.14
N VAL A 12 3.50 -2.40 15.46
CA VAL A 12 2.78 -2.00 16.66
C VAL A 12 2.32 -3.24 17.42
N GLY A 13 2.37 -3.18 18.75
CA GLY A 13 1.99 -4.28 19.64
C GLY A 13 3.14 -5.28 19.92
N ALA A 14 3.01 -5.98 21.05
CA ALA A 14 4.05 -6.91 21.53
C ALA A 14 4.17 -8.17 20.66
N ASN A 15 3.09 -8.56 19.99
CA ASN A 15 2.97 -9.79 19.21
C ASN A 15 2.80 -9.55 17.70
N ASP A 16 3.37 -8.47 17.14
CA ASP A 16 3.17 -8.11 15.73
C ASP A 16 1.68 -7.92 15.38
N GLU A 17 0.89 -7.30 16.26
CA GLU A 17 -0.54 -7.12 16.08
C GLU A 17 -0.86 -6.31 14.82
N ARG A 18 -0.01 -5.32 14.51
CA ARG A 18 -0.07 -4.52 13.27
C ARG A 18 1.33 -4.43 12.67
N VAL A 19 1.47 -4.82 11.42
CA VAL A 19 2.76 -4.82 10.72
C VAL A 19 2.62 -4.20 9.34
N THR A 20 3.59 -3.36 8.97
CA THR A 20 3.85 -2.95 7.58
C THR A 20 5.25 -3.39 7.22
N THR A 21 5.39 -4.18 6.16
CA THR A 21 6.67 -4.77 5.77
C THR A 21 6.79 -4.96 4.25
N VAL A 22 8.01 -4.92 3.73
CA VAL A 22 8.30 -5.40 2.38
C VAL A 22 8.80 -6.84 2.50
N VAL A 23 8.22 -7.75 1.72
CA VAL A 23 8.55 -9.17 1.71
C VAL A 23 9.01 -9.57 0.31
N ARG A 24 10.15 -10.23 0.24
CA ARG A 24 10.68 -10.83 -0.99
C ARG A 24 10.55 -12.34 -0.91
N TYR A 25 9.94 -12.91 -1.92
CA TYR A 25 9.88 -14.35 -2.20
C TYR A 25 10.93 -14.69 -3.24
N ALA A 26 11.84 -15.60 -2.94
CA ALA A 26 12.70 -16.18 -3.98
C ALA A 26 11.86 -17.06 -4.92
N PRO A 27 12.31 -17.30 -6.17
CA PRO A 27 11.64 -18.24 -7.07
C PRO A 27 11.41 -19.62 -6.42
N GLY A 28 10.21 -20.19 -6.64
CA GLY A 28 9.79 -21.46 -6.06
C GLY A 28 9.49 -21.43 -4.56
N SER A 29 9.32 -20.25 -3.96
CA SER A 29 8.99 -20.13 -2.53
C SER A 29 7.49 -20.27 -2.29
N HIS A 30 7.12 -21.10 -1.31
CA HIS A 30 5.74 -21.35 -0.90
C HIS A 30 5.60 -21.35 0.61
N PHE A 31 4.48 -20.86 1.09
CA PHE A 31 4.06 -21.03 2.48
C PHE A 31 3.08 -22.20 2.61
N SER A 32 3.00 -22.75 3.81
CA SER A 32 1.88 -23.62 4.14
C SER A 32 0.56 -22.84 4.15
N PRO A 33 -0.58 -23.48 3.83
CA PRO A 33 -1.89 -22.84 3.96
C PRO A 33 -2.07 -22.28 5.37
N HIS A 34 -2.51 -21.03 5.46
CA HIS A 34 -2.75 -20.36 6.76
C HIS A 34 -3.91 -19.37 6.68
N THR A 35 -4.38 -18.95 7.84
CA THR A 35 -5.48 -18.01 8.01
C THR A 35 -4.93 -16.68 8.52
N HIS A 36 -5.44 -15.58 7.97
CA HIS A 36 -5.20 -14.23 8.46
C HIS A 36 -6.35 -13.81 9.38
N ASP A 37 -6.23 -14.08 10.67
CA ASP A 37 -7.29 -13.80 11.66
C ASP A 37 -7.65 -12.31 11.72
N THR A 38 -6.68 -11.44 11.44
CA THR A 38 -6.81 -9.96 11.49
C THR A 38 -6.70 -9.29 10.13
N GLY A 39 -6.71 -10.08 9.05
CA GLY A 39 -6.65 -9.58 7.67
C GLY A 39 -5.25 -9.24 7.16
N GLU A 40 -5.15 -9.22 5.84
CA GLU A 40 -3.93 -8.90 5.09
C GLU A 40 -4.28 -8.04 3.88
N GLU A 41 -3.53 -6.97 3.64
CA GLU A 41 -3.55 -6.28 2.35
C GLU A 41 -2.13 -6.11 1.81
N PHE A 42 -1.97 -6.16 0.48
CA PHE A 42 -0.66 -5.97 -0.12
C PHE A 42 -0.72 -5.39 -1.53
N VAL A 43 0.41 -4.80 -1.93
CA VAL A 43 0.69 -4.39 -3.31
C VAL A 43 1.87 -5.22 -3.81
N VAL A 44 1.74 -5.80 -5.00
CA VAL A 44 2.85 -6.50 -5.66
C VAL A 44 3.76 -5.47 -6.32
N LEU A 45 5.00 -5.39 -5.86
CA LEU A 45 5.99 -4.42 -6.33
C LEU A 45 6.82 -4.94 -7.50
N ASP A 46 7.05 -6.25 -7.55
CA ASP A 46 7.84 -6.93 -8.58
C ASP A 46 7.46 -8.41 -8.67
N GLY A 47 7.63 -9.02 -9.84
CA GLY A 47 7.34 -10.43 -10.07
C GLY A 47 5.85 -10.77 -10.06
N VAL A 48 5.51 -11.99 -9.62
CA VAL A 48 4.13 -12.49 -9.57
C VAL A 48 3.88 -13.20 -8.24
N PHE A 49 3.03 -12.64 -7.41
CA PHE A 49 2.51 -13.35 -6.24
C PHE A 49 1.41 -14.33 -6.67
N GLN A 50 1.35 -15.48 -6.03
CA GLN A 50 0.42 -16.57 -6.36
C GLN A 50 -0.22 -17.11 -5.10
N ASP A 51 -1.52 -17.39 -5.16
CA ASP A 51 -2.27 -18.06 -4.10
C ASP A 51 -3.46 -18.85 -4.67
N ASP A 52 -4.34 -19.37 -3.79
CA ASP A 52 -5.53 -20.13 -4.18
C ASP A 52 -6.54 -19.31 -5.00
N TYR A 53 -6.46 -17.97 -4.94
CA TYR A 53 -7.37 -17.07 -5.64
C TYR A 53 -6.85 -16.64 -7.02
N GLY A 54 -5.55 -16.76 -7.28
CA GLY A 54 -5.02 -16.41 -8.57
C GLY A 54 -3.54 -16.07 -8.64
N HIS A 55 -3.19 -15.40 -9.74
CA HIS A 55 -1.85 -14.92 -10.03
C HIS A 55 -1.88 -13.40 -10.11
N TRP A 56 -1.09 -12.75 -9.26
CA TRP A 56 -1.08 -11.32 -9.05
C TRP A 56 0.26 -10.73 -9.52
N PRO A 57 0.34 -10.18 -10.75
CA PRO A 57 1.56 -9.57 -11.26
C PRO A 57 1.90 -8.24 -10.55
N ALA A 58 3.11 -7.74 -10.76
CA ALA A 58 3.49 -6.41 -10.28
C ALA A 58 2.46 -5.34 -10.68
N GLY A 59 2.07 -4.49 -9.72
CA GLY A 59 0.97 -3.54 -9.85
C GLY A 59 -0.38 -4.06 -9.36
N SER A 60 -0.49 -5.33 -8.97
CA SER A 60 -1.71 -5.84 -8.33
C SER A 60 -1.84 -5.33 -6.89
N TYR A 61 -3.07 -5.01 -6.50
CA TYR A 61 -3.50 -4.75 -5.12
C TYR A 61 -4.47 -5.85 -4.68
N VAL A 62 -4.20 -6.43 -3.53
CA VAL A 62 -4.99 -7.52 -2.94
C VAL A 62 -5.35 -7.16 -1.50
N ARG A 63 -6.59 -7.38 -1.14
CA ARG A 63 -7.15 -7.18 0.19
C ARG A 63 -7.90 -8.44 0.61
N ASN A 64 -7.37 -9.13 1.60
CA ASN A 64 -7.89 -10.37 2.18
C ASN A 64 -8.39 -10.05 3.59
N PRO A 65 -9.71 -9.99 3.84
CA PRO A 65 -10.27 -9.55 5.10
C PRO A 65 -9.98 -10.56 6.24
N PRO A 66 -10.26 -10.18 7.51
CA PRO A 66 -10.16 -11.08 8.64
C PRO A 66 -10.83 -12.43 8.41
N THR A 67 -10.17 -13.51 8.88
CA THR A 67 -10.55 -14.92 8.72
C THR A 67 -10.36 -15.49 7.30
N SER A 68 -9.85 -14.72 6.36
CA SER A 68 -9.46 -15.23 5.04
C SER A 68 -8.33 -16.26 5.15
N ARG A 69 -8.33 -17.23 4.24
CA ARG A 69 -7.34 -18.30 4.20
C ARG A 69 -6.80 -18.44 2.79
N HIS A 70 -5.49 -18.64 2.68
CA HIS A 70 -4.85 -18.94 1.40
C HIS A 70 -3.54 -19.72 1.60
N GLN A 71 -2.97 -20.18 0.48
CA GLN A 71 -1.63 -20.74 0.41
C GLN A 71 -0.78 -19.86 -0.50
N PRO A 72 -0.01 -18.89 0.04
CA PRO A 72 0.78 -17.98 -0.77
C PRO A 72 2.09 -18.60 -1.25
N GLY A 73 2.52 -18.16 -2.42
CA GLY A 73 3.78 -18.55 -3.02
C GLY A 73 4.17 -17.67 -4.19
N SER A 74 5.29 -18.01 -4.83
CA SER A 74 5.71 -17.38 -6.07
C SER A 74 6.69 -18.30 -6.82
N GLU A 75 6.26 -18.84 -7.96
CA GLU A 75 7.14 -19.62 -8.83
C GLU A 75 8.22 -18.76 -9.48
N PRO A 76 7.93 -17.56 -10.03
CA PRO A 76 8.97 -16.70 -10.62
C PRO A 76 9.73 -15.88 -9.58
N GLY A 77 9.27 -15.83 -8.33
CA GLY A 77 9.67 -14.87 -7.31
C GLY A 77 8.85 -13.59 -7.37
N CYS A 78 8.70 -12.91 -6.22
CA CYS A 78 8.04 -11.62 -6.16
C CYS A 78 8.52 -10.77 -4.98
N VAL A 79 8.18 -9.49 -5.04
CA VAL A 79 8.31 -8.56 -3.92
C VAL A 79 6.95 -7.92 -3.67
N ILE A 80 6.51 -7.91 -2.42
CA ILE A 80 5.25 -7.28 -2.00
C ILE A 80 5.50 -6.27 -0.88
N MET A 81 4.72 -5.21 -0.84
CA MET A 81 4.53 -4.37 0.35
C MET A 81 3.23 -4.84 1.00
N VAL A 82 3.31 -5.36 2.21
CA VAL A 82 2.18 -6.00 2.91
C VAL A 82 1.91 -5.34 4.26
N LYS A 83 0.62 -5.25 4.59
CA LYS A 83 0.08 -4.76 5.85
C LYS A 83 -0.77 -5.86 6.50
N LEU A 84 -0.47 -6.19 7.75
CA LEU A 84 -1.17 -7.20 8.53
C LEU A 84 -1.85 -6.57 9.75
N GLY A 85 -3.02 -7.07 10.11
CA GLY A 85 -3.72 -6.67 11.32
C GLY A 85 -4.28 -5.25 11.30
N GLN A 86 -4.64 -4.73 10.11
CA GLN A 86 -5.08 -3.34 9.93
C GLN A 86 -6.49 -3.25 9.32
N PHE A 87 -7.37 -4.11 9.78
CA PHE A 87 -8.75 -4.22 9.33
C PHE A 87 -9.71 -4.05 10.51
N GLN A 88 -10.92 -3.60 10.24
CA GLN A 88 -12.01 -3.73 11.20
C GLN A 88 -12.36 -5.22 11.39
N ALA A 89 -12.67 -5.62 12.61
CA ALA A 89 -12.88 -7.04 12.97
C ALA A 89 -14.04 -7.69 12.22
N ASP A 90 -15.02 -6.90 11.81
CA ASP A 90 -16.23 -7.32 11.08
C ASP A 90 -16.11 -7.15 9.55
N ASP A 91 -15.00 -6.62 9.05
CA ASP A 91 -14.78 -6.51 7.61
C ASP A 91 -14.70 -7.89 6.94
N ARG A 92 -15.38 -8.02 5.80
CA ARG A 92 -15.41 -9.25 4.99
C ARG A 92 -15.24 -8.96 3.50
N THR A 93 -14.75 -7.77 3.18
CA THR A 93 -14.62 -7.31 1.79
C THR A 93 -13.30 -7.74 1.18
N PHE A 94 -13.38 -8.67 0.23
CA PHE A 94 -12.25 -9.02 -0.64
C PHE A 94 -12.09 -7.97 -1.75
N VAL A 95 -10.84 -7.59 -2.05
CA VAL A 95 -10.50 -6.75 -3.21
C VAL A 95 -9.31 -7.36 -3.93
N HIS A 96 -9.45 -7.59 -5.22
CA HIS A 96 -8.42 -8.11 -6.10
C HIS A 96 -8.39 -7.26 -7.37
N ILE A 97 -7.39 -6.39 -7.49
CA ILE A 97 -7.27 -5.39 -8.57
C ILE A 97 -5.89 -5.48 -9.21
N ASP A 98 -5.85 -5.65 -10.53
CA ASP A 98 -4.65 -5.40 -11.33
C ASP A 98 -4.69 -3.95 -11.82
N THR A 99 -3.92 -3.06 -11.19
CA THR A 99 -3.92 -1.62 -11.53
C THR A 99 -3.42 -1.33 -12.93
N ASN A 100 -2.74 -2.28 -13.58
CA ASN A 100 -2.31 -2.12 -14.97
C ASN A 100 -3.46 -2.28 -15.98
N LYS A 101 -4.63 -2.76 -15.53
CA LYS A 101 -5.84 -2.94 -16.35
C LYS A 101 -6.93 -1.91 -16.06
N ILE A 102 -6.63 -0.93 -15.23
CA ILE A 102 -7.59 0.10 -14.84
C ILE A 102 -6.99 1.46 -15.19
N ASP A 103 -7.73 2.25 -15.96
CA ASP A 103 -7.33 3.61 -16.28
C ASP A 103 -7.45 4.50 -15.04
N SER A 104 -6.44 5.32 -14.81
CA SER A 104 -6.52 6.39 -13.82
C SER A 104 -7.40 7.51 -14.33
N VAL A 105 -8.13 8.16 -13.44
CA VAL A 105 -8.97 9.31 -13.75
C VAL A 105 -8.37 10.59 -13.18
N PRO A 106 -8.49 11.74 -13.87
CA PRO A 106 -7.98 13.01 -13.33
C PRO A 106 -8.76 13.38 -12.05
N ASP A 107 -8.04 13.84 -11.03
CA ASP A 107 -8.66 14.40 -9.83
C ASP A 107 -9.27 15.76 -10.14
N SER A 108 -10.57 15.93 -9.88
CA SER A 108 -11.29 17.17 -10.22
C SER A 108 -10.83 18.39 -9.41
N ASN A 109 -10.15 18.18 -8.28
CA ASN A 109 -9.78 19.25 -7.34
C ASN A 109 -8.28 19.50 -7.28
N ARG A 110 -7.45 18.61 -7.87
CA ARG A 110 -5.98 18.68 -7.81
C ARG A 110 -5.39 18.55 -9.21
N VAL A 111 -4.83 19.65 -9.71
CA VAL A 111 -4.18 19.70 -11.03
C VAL A 111 -2.91 18.84 -11.02
N GLY A 112 -2.71 18.05 -12.08
CA GLY A 112 -1.56 17.16 -12.20
C GLY A 112 -1.65 15.90 -11.35
N VAL A 113 -2.86 15.54 -10.87
CA VAL A 113 -3.12 14.32 -10.12
C VAL A 113 -4.11 13.43 -10.86
N TRP A 114 -3.75 12.15 -11.00
CA TRP A 114 -4.60 11.11 -11.56
C TRP A 114 -4.77 10.01 -10.54
N VAL A 115 -5.95 9.45 -10.40
CA VAL A 115 -6.30 8.52 -9.32
C VAL A 115 -6.81 7.20 -9.87
N THR A 116 -6.27 6.11 -9.38
CA THR A 116 -6.86 4.76 -9.49
C THR A 116 -7.37 4.37 -8.09
N PRO A 117 -8.69 4.40 -7.84
CA PRO A 117 -9.24 3.97 -6.56
C PRO A 117 -9.07 2.46 -6.38
N LEU A 118 -8.73 2.03 -5.16
CA LEU A 118 -8.54 0.62 -4.82
C LEU A 118 -9.58 0.15 -3.82
N TYR A 119 -9.73 0.85 -2.70
CA TYR A 119 -10.72 0.55 -1.67
C TYR A 119 -11.11 1.81 -0.90
N LYS A 120 -12.37 1.92 -0.51
CA LYS A 120 -12.83 3.02 0.35
C LYS A 120 -14.03 2.57 1.18
N ASP A 121 -13.98 2.89 2.48
CA ASP A 121 -15.09 2.80 3.41
C ASP A 121 -15.14 4.05 4.33
N GLN A 122 -15.76 3.94 5.49
CA GLN A 122 -15.84 5.03 6.47
C GLN A 122 -14.55 5.21 7.29
N TYR A 123 -13.64 4.23 7.29
CA TYR A 123 -12.42 4.20 8.09
C TYR A 123 -11.18 4.51 7.27
N GLU A 124 -11.18 4.14 5.98
CA GLU A 124 -9.99 4.24 5.15
C GLU A 124 -10.29 4.55 3.68
N ASN A 125 -9.31 5.15 3.01
CA ASN A 125 -9.34 5.36 1.57
C ASN A 125 -7.98 4.95 0.99
N VAL A 126 -7.98 3.89 0.19
CA VAL A 126 -6.79 3.30 -0.45
C VAL A 126 -6.84 3.54 -1.95
N ARG A 127 -5.75 4.04 -2.52
CA ARG A 127 -5.66 4.38 -3.94
C ARG A 127 -4.22 4.41 -4.44
N VAL A 128 -4.05 4.36 -5.74
CA VAL A 128 -2.81 4.76 -6.40
C VAL A 128 -3.02 6.14 -7.02
N GLU A 129 -2.09 7.04 -6.78
CA GLU A 129 -2.05 8.34 -7.45
C GLU A 129 -0.84 8.41 -8.39
N TYR A 130 -1.05 9.09 -9.53
CA TYR A 130 -0.01 9.48 -10.46
C TYR A 130 0.07 11.00 -10.41
N TRP A 131 1.26 11.52 -10.16
CA TRP A 131 1.54 12.93 -10.04
C TRP A 131 2.40 13.37 -11.22
N ASP A 132 1.94 14.39 -11.93
CA ASP A 132 2.69 14.96 -13.04
C ASP A 132 4.03 15.53 -12.56
N ALA A 133 5.01 15.59 -13.46
CA ALA A 133 6.33 16.13 -13.18
C ALA A 133 6.25 17.55 -12.59
N GLY A 134 6.87 17.77 -11.45
CA GLY A 134 6.90 19.05 -10.76
C GLY A 134 5.56 19.52 -10.17
N ALA A 135 4.52 18.68 -10.14
CA ALA A 135 3.23 19.06 -9.55
C ALA A 135 3.37 19.25 -8.03
N THR A 136 2.65 20.23 -7.50
CA THR A 136 2.48 20.42 -6.05
C THR A 136 1.21 19.70 -5.60
N ILE A 137 1.34 18.75 -4.69
CA ILE A 137 0.27 17.89 -4.23
C ILE A 137 -0.13 18.26 -2.81
N GLU A 138 -1.38 18.57 -2.61
CA GLU A 138 -1.96 18.75 -1.28
C GLU A 138 -2.76 17.50 -0.88
N LEU A 139 -2.49 16.96 0.29
CA LEU A 139 -3.16 15.78 0.85
C LEU A 139 -3.79 16.10 2.20
N ILE A 140 -5.08 15.82 2.33
CA ILE A 140 -5.75 15.83 3.64
C ILE A 140 -5.30 14.58 4.39
N THR A 141 -4.79 14.77 5.59
CA THR A 141 -4.21 13.71 6.42
C THR A 141 -4.99 13.46 7.71
N ASP A 142 -6.23 13.91 7.77
CA ASP A 142 -7.14 13.62 8.88
C ASP A 142 -7.28 12.09 9.03
N GLY A 143 -7.09 11.59 10.26
CA GLY A 143 -7.02 10.15 10.49
C GLY A 143 -5.68 9.51 10.09
N GLY A 144 -4.66 10.33 9.77
CA GLY A 144 -3.33 9.90 9.36
C GLY A 144 -3.24 9.43 7.92
N ALA A 145 -2.00 9.28 7.42
CA ALA A 145 -1.74 8.82 6.06
C ALA A 145 -0.48 7.96 5.99
N GLU A 146 -0.47 7.01 5.06
CA GLU A 146 0.73 6.29 4.63
C GLU A 146 0.87 6.37 3.12
N LEU A 147 2.11 6.60 2.67
CA LEU A 147 2.49 6.71 1.27
C LEU A 147 3.63 5.73 0.98
N PHE A 148 3.55 5.03 -0.16
CA PHE A 148 4.62 4.19 -0.66
C PHE A 148 4.92 4.55 -2.11
N VAL A 149 6.18 4.93 -2.40
CA VAL A 149 6.59 5.33 -3.75
C VAL A 149 6.77 4.10 -4.63
N LEU A 150 5.88 3.93 -5.59
CA LEU A 150 5.92 2.83 -6.56
C LEU A 150 6.86 3.13 -7.73
N ASN A 151 6.92 4.40 -8.17
CA ASN A 151 7.82 4.88 -9.22
C ASN A 151 8.02 6.40 -9.12
N GLY A 152 9.13 6.93 -9.68
CA GLY A 152 9.47 8.34 -9.60
C GLY A 152 9.90 8.78 -8.20
N SER A 153 9.67 10.04 -7.88
CA SER A 153 10.02 10.61 -6.56
C SER A 153 9.15 11.81 -6.20
N PHE A 154 9.17 12.18 -4.91
CA PHE A 154 8.63 13.45 -4.43
C PHE A 154 9.42 13.95 -3.22
N ASN A 155 9.31 15.25 -2.94
CA ASN A 155 9.89 15.86 -1.76
C ASN A 155 8.81 16.15 -0.71
N GLU A 156 9.13 15.86 0.56
CA GLU A 156 8.36 16.22 1.74
C GLU A 156 9.30 16.80 2.78
N SER A 157 9.02 18.02 3.25
CA SER A 157 9.79 18.72 4.31
C SER A 157 11.31 18.78 4.09
N GLY A 158 11.76 18.74 2.83
CA GLY A 158 13.18 18.76 2.44
C GLY A 158 13.81 17.40 2.18
N ASP A 159 13.09 16.31 2.47
CA ASP A 159 13.54 14.95 2.17
C ASP A 159 13.01 14.49 0.80
N GLU A 160 13.87 13.95 -0.04
CA GLU A 160 13.48 13.30 -1.29
C GLU A 160 13.11 11.84 -1.04
N LEU A 161 11.86 11.49 -1.35
CA LEU A 161 11.36 10.11 -1.30
C LEU A 161 11.35 9.54 -2.71
N VAL A 162 12.17 8.52 -2.93
CA VAL A 162 12.35 7.83 -4.22
C VAL A 162 11.63 6.49 -4.22
N LYS A 163 11.62 5.78 -5.35
CA LYS A 163 11.04 4.44 -5.46
C LYS A 163 11.41 3.54 -4.26
N ASN A 164 10.41 2.88 -3.69
CA ASN A 164 10.44 2.05 -2.48
C ASN A 164 10.61 2.82 -1.16
N SER A 165 10.56 4.15 -1.16
CA SER A 165 10.42 4.92 0.08
C SER A 165 9.02 4.76 0.64
N TRP A 166 8.92 4.72 1.96
CA TRP A 166 7.68 4.69 2.73
C TRP A 166 7.65 5.89 3.68
N LEU A 167 6.52 6.56 3.73
CA LEU A 167 6.25 7.69 4.60
C LEU A 167 4.97 7.44 5.39
N ARG A 168 5.01 7.67 6.70
CA ARG A 168 3.84 7.74 7.56
C ARG A 168 3.68 9.14 8.10
N LEU A 169 2.49 9.70 7.94
CA LEU A 169 2.06 10.95 8.55
C LEU A 169 1.09 10.59 9.69
N PRO A 170 1.45 10.94 10.95
CA PRO A 170 0.63 10.58 12.11
C PRO A 170 -0.70 11.32 12.12
N LEU A 171 -1.57 10.94 13.06
CA LEU A 171 -2.78 11.70 13.38
C LEU A 171 -2.43 13.17 13.63
N ASN A 172 -3.28 14.04 13.11
CA ASN A 172 -3.13 15.49 13.27
C ASN A 172 -1.81 16.06 12.73
N TYR A 173 -1.17 15.35 11.80
CA TYR A 173 -0.03 15.91 11.06
C TYR A 173 -0.46 17.22 10.40
N LYS A 174 0.17 18.36 10.82
CA LYS A 174 -0.25 19.72 10.41
C LYS A 174 -1.77 19.93 10.61
N ALA A 175 -2.27 19.70 11.83
CA ALA A 175 -3.69 19.73 12.17
C ALA A 175 -4.39 21.00 11.62
N GLY A 176 -5.45 20.79 10.83
CA GLY A 176 -6.17 21.83 10.12
C GLY A 176 -5.54 22.29 8.80
N ASP A 177 -4.33 21.82 8.48
CA ASP A 177 -3.63 22.10 7.23
C ASP A 177 -3.47 20.82 6.41
N LYS A 178 -3.18 20.98 5.11
CA LYS A 178 -2.84 19.87 4.23
C LYS A 178 -1.34 19.58 4.28
N ALA A 179 -0.96 18.30 4.19
CA ALA A 179 0.40 17.94 3.85
C ALA A 179 0.67 18.37 2.40
N SER A 180 1.85 18.92 2.13
CA SER A 180 2.24 19.40 0.81
C SER A 180 3.47 18.63 0.33
N PHE A 181 3.41 18.12 -0.87
CA PHE A 181 4.49 17.37 -1.53
C PHE A 181 4.81 18.01 -2.87
N GLN A 182 6.05 17.91 -3.29
CA GLN A 182 6.51 18.34 -4.61
C GLN A 182 6.94 17.11 -5.41
N ALA A 183 6.21 16.76 -6.47
CA ALA A 183 6.61 15.67 -7.37
C ALA A 183 7.96 15.95 -8.03
N GLY A 184 8.76 14.92 -8.20
CA GLY A 184 10.06 15.02 -8.86
C GLY A 184 9.97 15.35 -10.36
N ALA A 185 11.14 15.46 -11.01
CA ALA A 185 11.23 15.83 -12.42
C ALA A 185 10.56 14.84 -13.38
N ASP A 186 10.45 13.58 -12.99
CA ASP A 186 9.79 12.50 -13.75
C ASP A 186 8.38 12.19 -13.23
N GLY A 187 7.85 13.01 -12.31
CA GLY A 187 6.61 12.75 -11.61
C GLY A 187 6.73 11.66 -10.54
N ALA A 188 5.58 11.19 -10.04
CA ALA A 188 5.55 10.09 -9.09
C ALA A 188 4.33 9.19 -9.29
N LYS A 189 4.49 7.89 -9.02
CA LYS A 189 3.41 6.92 -8.81
C LYS A 189 3.44 6.49 -7.35
N VAL A 190 2.37 6.74 -6.61
CA VAL A 190 2.35 6.56 -5.15
C VAL A 190 1.12 5.75 -4.75
N TRP A 191 1.31 4.67 -4.00
CA TRP A 191 0.24 4.03 -3.25
C TRP A 191 -0.02 4.85 -1.98
N ILE A 192 -1.28 5.13 -1.70
CA ILE A 192 -1.69 6.01 -0.60
C ILE A 192 -2.85 5.36 0.16
N LYS A 193 -2.73 5.34 1.49
CA LYS A 193 -3.80 4.98 2.43
C LYS A 193 -4.00 6.10 3.43
N THR A 194 -5.23 6.57 3.59
CA THR A 194 -5.59 7.66 4.51
C THR A 194 -6.74 7.26 5.43
N GLY A 195 -6.83 7.87 6.62
CA GLY A 195 -7.92 7.69 7.59
C GLY A 195 -7.69 6.58 8.63
N HIS A 196 -6.84 5.61 8.33
CA HIS A 196 -6.71 4.32 9.03
C HIS A 196 -5.86 4.34 10.31
N LEU A 197 -5.34 5.49 10.72
CA LEU A 197 -4.48 5.59 11.92
C LEU A 197 -5.24 6.05 13.17
N THR A 198 -6.56 6.20 13.11
CA THR A 198 -7.39 6.67 14.23
C THR A 198 -7.45 5.70 15.41
N ASP A 199 -7.21 4.41 15.17
CA ASP A 199 -7.32 3.33 16.16
C ASP A 199 -5.94 2.72 16.50
N LEU A 200 -4.88 3.53 16.44
CA LEU A 200 -3.51 3.15 16.81
C LEU A 200 -3.25 3.33 18.28
#